data_37ea77c13707a0ed2a01bad51307b288
#
_entry.id   37ea77c13707a0ed2a01bad51307b288
#
_cell.length_a   1.000
_cell.length_b   1.000
_cell.length_c   1.000
_cell.angle_alpha   90.00
_cell.angle_beta   90.00
_cell.angle_gamma   90.00
#
_symmetry.space_group_name_H-M   'P 1'
#
loop_
_entity.id
_entity.type
_entity.pdbx_description
1 polymer ?
#
loop_
_entity_poly.entity_id
_entity_poly.type
_entity_poly.pdbx_seq_one_letter_code
_entity_poly.pdbx_strand_id
1 'polypeptide(L)'
;MNTNSKQYQISDLERAFNPKFTENGDNAFSSTQNILLDILFMSEYYTKHLEKVPEIGDSQTSKVFAMFMRDPRLGIGRRDLGRVLMSQAHLTPEQIVLCGRYDDLYLMPYYADENVGYLLHECVKGNELAKKWMPRYSSKHLLIARDFAKKLGFNKQQYGHFVKANTVENTMSRKQWEDIKFEHVPSLAAVRYAKAFQRHQPERYAQYIEDVKAGKKELHVATTNVYDIYKNRGVIDADVFYEKLEKINISCIPIIDVSGSMIADDAIGKALSVGKYLSDCSSYCKGQFVTFSAKPELVTQHGASYNRIIEDMRRANWGYNTDLGAVMELLKNLQNSFPEYLVILSDMEFDRGSSASKDELMKSWKAQGIETKIIWWNFNSRNKTVPETDEYGNIFMSGYSPMLLKYLEAGFDGNQFLNKLLTEYVNNLGVNIE
;
A
#
# COMPACT_ATOMS: atom_id res chain seq x y z
N MET A 1 -9.30 45.23 -35.29
CA MET A 1 -9.64 43.82 -35.36
C MET A 1 -8.93 43.12 -34.20
N ASN A 2 -9.63 42.91 -33.10
CA ASN A 2 -9.12 42.19 -31.93
C ASN A 2 -9.26 40.71 -32.19
N THR A 3 -8.22 40.02 -32.53
CA THR A 3 -8.17 38.56 -32.51
C THR A 3 -7.90 38.10 -31.07
N ASN A 4 -8.97 37.97 -30.31
CA ASN A 4 -8.95 37.14 -29.08
C ASN A 4 -8.75 35.68 -29.51
N SER A 5 -7.52 35.25 -29.70
CA SER A 5 -7.18 33.83 -29.65
C SER A 5 -7.37 33.39 -28.22
N LYS A 6 -8.53 32.73 -27.91
CA LYS A 6 -8.66 31.92 -26.72
C LYS A 6 -7.54 30.89 -26.77
N GLN A 7 -6.48 31.12 -26.00
CA GLN A 7 -5.54 30.07 -25.65
C GLN A 7 -6.34 29.05 -24.85
N TYR A 8 -6.83 28.02 -25.54
CA TYR A 8 -7.34 26.83 -24.88
C TYR A 8 -6.15 26.25 -24.13
N GLN A 9 -6.26 26.17 -22.82
CA GLN A 9 -5.24 25.46 -22.03
C GLN A 9 -5.19 24.02 -22.55
N ILE A 10 -3.99 23.48 -22.69
CA ILE A 10 -3.76 22.10 -23.17
C ILE A 10 -4.64 21.10 -22.41
N SER A 11 -4.89 21.34 -21.13
CA SER A 11 -5.82 20.63 -20.24
C SER A 11 -7.26 20.48 -20.78
N ASP A 12 -7.78 21.51 -21.46
CA ASP A 12 -9.17 21.47 -21.98
C ASP A 12 -9.28 20.59 -23.23
N LEU A 13 -8.20 20.53 -24.03
CA LEU A 13 -8.12 19.64 -25.18
C LEU A 13 -7.92 18.19 -24.76
N GLU A 14 -7.08 17.95 -23.74
CA GLU A 14 -6.81 16.63 -23.21
C GLU A 14 -8.03 16.03 -22.49
N ARG A 15 -8.79 16.84 -21.73
CA ARG A 15 -10.10 16.48 -21.17
C ARG A 15 -11.09 16.07 -22.25
N ALA A 16 -11.08 16.76 -23.40
CA ALA A 16 -11.96 16.41 -24.53
C ALA A 16 -11.62 15.06 -25.17
N PHE A 17 -10.34 14.63 -25.13
CA PHE A 17 -9.88 13.39 -25.76
C PHE A 17 -9.83 12.18 -24.82
N ASN A 18 -9.91 12.38 -23.49
CA ASN A 18 -9.78 11.32 -22.49
C ASN A 18 -10.94 11.26 -21.47
N PRO A 19 -12.18 11.70 -21.80
CA PRO A 19 -13.28 11.69 -20.86
C PRO A 19 -13.73 10.27 -20.55
N LYS A 20 -14.02 10.02 -19.29
CA LYS A 20 -14.70 8.84 -18.79
C LYS A 20 -15.72 9.23 -17.72
N PHE A 21 -16.45 8.24 -17.26
CA PHE A 21 -17.36 8.42 -16.14
C PHE A 21 -17.10 7.34 -15.10
N THR A 22 -17.32 7.69 -13.84
CA THR A 22 -17.41 6.73 -12.75
C THR A 22 -18.64 5.84 -12.91
N GLU A 23 -18.75 4.76 -12.16
CA GLU A 23 -19.97 3.92 -12.15
C GLU A 23 -21.22 4.74 -11.78
N ASN A 24 -21.06 5.74 -10.93
CA ASN A 24 -22.15 6.61 -10.45
C ASN A 24 -22.34 7.86 -11.32
N GLY A 25 -21.63 7.96 -12.44
CA GLY A 25 -21.86 8.94 -13.50
C GLY A 25 -21.19 10.29 -13.33
N ASP A 26 -20.20 10.42 -12.42
CA ASP A 26 -19.36 11.61 -12.34
C ASP A 26 -18.29 11.62 -13.42
N ASN A 27 -17.74 12.80 -13.74
CA ASN A 27 -16.65 12.95 -14.68
C ASN A 27 -15.37 12.32 -14.14
N ALA A 28 -14.68 11.59 -14.99
CA ALA A 28 -13.40 10.96 -14.69
C ALA A 28 -12.51 10.94 -15.96
N PHE A 29 -11.30 10.43 -15.85
CA PHE A 29 -10.34 10.29 -16.93
C PHE A 29 -9.90 8.83 -17.07
N SER A 30 -9.38 8.47 -18.23
CA SER A 30 -8.80 7.13 -18.47
C SER A 30 -7.34 7.03 -18.02
N SER A 31 -6.67 8.14 -17.79
CA SER A 31 -5.27 8.24 -17.40
C SER A 31 -4.97 9.55 -16.65
N THR A 32 -3.99 9.54 -15.76
CA THR A 32 -3.36 10.74 -15.19
C THR A 32 -2.45 11.44 -16.21
N GLN A 33 -2.24 10.87 -17.39
CA GLN A 33 -1.24 11.19 -18.42
C GLN A 33 0.19 10.77 -18.05
N ASN A 34 0.36 10.09 -16.94
CA ASN A 34 1.61 9.47 -16.53
C ASN A 34 1.38 7.98 -16.28
N ILE A 35 1.94 7.14 -17.15
CA ILE A 35 1.73 5.68 -17.12
C ILE A 35 2.16 5.05 -15.79
N LEU A 36 3.19 5.54 -15.14
CA LEU A 36 3.67 5.02 -13.85
C LEU A 36 2.74 5.43 -12.72
N LEU A 37 2.19 6.66 -12.74
CA LEU A 37 1.14 7.08 -11.81
C LEU A 37 -0.15 6.28 -12.02
N ASP A 38 -0.53 6.00 -13.24
CA ASP A 38 -1.69 5.17 -13.55
C ASP A 38 -1.54 3.77 -12.94
N ILE A 39 -0.36 3.15 -13.10
CA ILE A 39 -0.08 1.84 -12.52
C ILE A 39 -0.07 1.90 -10.99
N LEU A 40 0.52 2.91 -10.40
CA LEU A 40 0.54 3.12 -8.95
C LEU A 40 -0.88 3.25 -8.41
N PHE A 41 -1.66 4.19 -8.93
CA PHE A 41 -3.01 4.52 -8.48
C PHE A 41 -4.02 3.40 -8.72
N MET A 42 -3.91 2.70 -9.85
CA MET A 42 -4.76 1.58 -10.20
C MET A 42 -4.12 0.22 -9.88
N SER A 43 -3.21 0.14 -8.91
CA SER A 43 -2.47 -1.10 -8.63
C SER A 43 -3.36 -2.27 -8.22
N GLU A 44 -4.53 -2.03 -7.60
CA GLU A 44 -5.52 -3.07 -7.30
C GLU A 44 -6.13 -3.66 -8.58
N TYR A 45 -6.48 -2.80 -9.55
CA TYR A 45 -7.00 -3.25 -10.85
C TYR A 45 -5.96 -4.10 -11.60
N TYR A 46 -4.74 -3.59 -11.73
CA TYR A 46 -3.67 -4.32 -12.44
C TYR A 46 -3.22 -5.59 -11.71
N THR A 47 -3.35 -5.65 -10.39
CA THR A 47 -3.08 -6.91 -9.65
C THR A 47 -4.08 -8.02 -10.00
N LYS A 48 -5.32 -7.66 -10.33
CA LYS A 48 -6.37 -8.61 -10.79
C LYS A 48 -6.30 -8.90 -12.28
N HIS A 49 -5.67 -8.03 -13.07
CA HIS A 49 -5.59 -8.05 -14.52
C HIS A 49 -4.16 -7.87 -15.00
N LEU A 50 -3.29 -8.82 -14.64
CA LEU A 50 -1.84 -8.74 -14.95
C LEU A 50 -1.56 -8.66 -16.46
N GLU A 51 -2.42 -9.24 -17.27
CA GLU A 51 -2.36 -9.20 -18.73
C GLU A 51 -2.63 -7.81 -19.34
N LYS A 52 -3.19 -6.90 -18.55
CA LYS A 52 -3.51 -5.52 -18.96
C LYS A 52 -2.50 -4.49 -18.47
N VAL A 53 -1.46 -4.93 -17.77
CA VAL A 53 -0.38 -4.04 -17.30
C VAL A 53 0.32 -3.44 -18.51
N PRO A 54 0.36 -2.10 -18.63
CA PRO A 54 1.04 -1.47 -19.76
C PRO A 54 2.56 -1.66 -19.66
N GLU A 55 3.22 -1.61 -20.81
CA GLU A 55 4.68 -1.67 -20.89
C GLU A 55 5.29 -0.37 -20.32
N ILE A 56 6.27 -0.52 -19.42
CA ILE A 56 6.98 0.61 -18.79
C ILE A 56 8.39 0.83 -19.36
N GLY A 57 8.88 -0.09 -20.19
CA GLY A 57 10.25 -0.07 -20.71
C GLY A 57 11.30 -0.32 -19.63
N ASP A 58 12.58 -0.16 -20.01
CA ASP A 58 13.76 -0.49 -19.19
C ASP A 58 14.57 0.76 -18.77
N SER A 59 13.96 1.95 -18.80
CA SER A 59 14.60 3.17 -18.33
C SER A 59 14.94 3.06 -16.83
N GLN A 60 15.90 3.86 -16.37
CA GLN A 60 16.26 3.92 -14.95
C GLN A 60 15.06 4.20 -14.06
N THR A 61 14.20 5.14 -14.46
CA THR A 61 12.94 5.44 -13.73
C THR A 61 12.03 4.22 -13.68
N SER A 62 11.88 3.49 -14.79
CA SER A 62 11.07 2.27 -14.85
C SER A 62 11.62 1.16 -13.94
N LYS A 63 12.94 0.98 -13.90
CA LYS A 63 13.60 0.03 -12.98
C LYS A 63 13.33 0.38 -11.52
N VAL A 64 13.55 1.63 -11.13
CA VAL A 64 13.28 2.10 -9.76
C VAL A 64 11.80 1.95 -9.41
N PHE A 65 10.91 2.31 -10.33
CA PHE A 65 9.46 2.14 -10.14
C PHE A 65 9.06 0.67 -9.95
N ALA A 66 9.57 -0.24 -10.77
CA ALA A 66 9.30 -1.67 -10.64
C ALA A 66 9.77 -2.22 -9.29
N MET A 67 10.96 -1.80 -8.83
CA MET A 67 11.49 -2.13 -7.50
C MET A 67 10.59 -1.58 -6.40
N PHE A 68 10.19 -0.31 -6.47
CA PHE A 68 9.29 0.32 -5.52
C PHE A 68 7.93 -0.39 -5.43
N MET A 69 7.34 -0.73 -6.56
CA MET A 69 6.07 -1.47 -6.61
C MET A 69 6.17 -2.85 -5.97
N ARG A 70 7.34 -3.51 -6.07
CA ARG A 70 7.57 -4.85 -5.51
C ARG A 70 7.97 -4.85 -4.05
N ASP A 71 8.72 -3.87 -3.58
CA ASP A 71 9.32 -3.88 -2.23
C ASP A 71 8.25 -3.76 -1.14
N PRO A 72 8.09 -4.77 -0.26
CA PRO A 72 7.14 -4.71 0.84
C PRO A 72 7.64 -3.93 2.06
N ARG A 73 8.92 -3.50 2.08
CA ARG A 73 9.56 -2.79 3.20
C ARG A 73 9.57 -1.29 2.96
N LEU A 74 10.01 -0.88 1.79
CA LEU A 74 10.25 0.52 1.41
C LEU A 74 9.30 1.01 0.31
N GLY A 75 8.45 0.15 -0.24
CA GLY A 75 7.55 0.46 -1.34
C GLY A 75 6.12 -0.02 -1.10
N ILE A 76 5.42 -0.33 -2.20
CA ILE A 76 4.00 -0.72 -2.19
C ILE A 76 3.79 -2.17 -1.77
N GLY A 77 4.74 -3.07 -2.09
CA GLY A 77 4.65 -4.49 -1.75
C GLY A 77 3.72 -5.32 -2.65
N ARG A 78 3.42 -4.87 -3.87
CA ARG A 78 2.57 -5.59 -4.84
C ARG A 78 3.34 -6.74 -5.46
N ARG A 79 3.16 -7.95 -4.94
CA ARG A 79 3.97 -9.10 -5.34
C ARG A 79 3.83 -9.48 -6.80
N ASP A 80 2.62 -9.77 -7.26
CA ASP A 80 2.43 -10.34 -8.60
C ASP A 80 2.52 -9.25 -9.67
N LEU A 81 1.96 -8.07 -9.43
CA LEU A 81 2.17 -6.90 -10.29
C LEU A 81 3.65 -6.49 -10.34
N GLY A 82 4.33 -6.45 -9.21
CA GLY A 82 5.76 -6.13 -9.14
C GLY A 82 6.63 -7.10 -9.95
N ARG A 83 6.30 -8.41 -9.99
CA ARG A 83 6.98 -9.40 -10.84
C ARG A 83 6.83 -9.10 -12.33
N VAL A 84 5.65 -8.69 -12.77
CA VAL A 84 5.43 -8.28 -14.16
C VAL A 84 6.28 -7.05 -14.48
N LEU A 85 6.24 -6.03 -13.65
CA LEU A 85 6.99 -4.79 -13.85
C LEU A 85 8.51 -5.00 -13.81
N MET A 86 9.02 -5.81 -12.88
CA MET A 86 10.44 -6.17 -12.81
C MET A 86 10.91 -6.92 -14.07
N SER A 87 10.03 -7.76 -14.62
CA SER A 87 10.31 -8.48 -15.88
C SER A 87 10.35 -7.52 -17.08
N GLN A 88 9.41 -6.58 -17.18
CA GLN A 88 9.38 -5.55 -18.24
C GLN A 88 10.60 -4.61 -18.15
N ALA A 89 10.99 -4.24 -16.94
CA ALA A 89 12.12 -3.34 -16.70
C ALA A 89 13.50 -4.04 -16.75
N HIS A 90 13.55 -5.34 -17.03
CA HIS A 90 14.78 -6.14 -17.15
C HIS A 90 15.72 -5.96 -15.95
N LEU A 91 15.21 -6.14 -14.72
CA LEU A 91 16.04 -6.04 -13.52
C LEU A 91 17.07 -7.16 -13.42
N THR A 92 18.27 -6.83 -12.92
CA THR A 92 19.29 -7.82 -12.62
C THR A 92 18.90 -8.70 -11.43
N PRO A 93 19.49 -9.92 -11.27
CA PRO A 93 19.22 -10.76 -10.10
C PRO A 93 19.43 -10.06 -8.76
N GLU A 94 20.46 -9.22 -8.66
CA GLU A 94 20.77 -8.44 -7.46
C GLU A 94 19.66 -7.41 -7.16
N GLN A 95 19.22 -6.69 -8.17
CA GLN A 95 18.10 -5.71 -8.04
C GLN A 95 16.80 -6.41 -7.63
N ILE A 96 16.51 -7.59 -8.19
CA ILE A 96 15.33 -8.39 -7.85
C ILE A 96 15.34 -8.78 -6.37
N VAL A 97 16.46 -9.30 -5.85
CA VAL A 97 16.53 -9.72 -4.44
C VAL A 97 16.63 -8.54 -3.47
N LEU A 98 17.14 -7.40 -3.93
CA LEU A 98 17.21 -6.17 -3.15
C LEU A 98 15.82 -5.65 -2.77
N CYS A 99 14.89 -5.61 -3.71
CA CYS A 99 13.51 -5.12 -3.51
C CYS A 99 12.50 -6.24 -3.24
N GLY A 100 12.83 -7.48 -3.58
CA GLY A 100 11.92 -8.61 -3.56
C GLY A 100 12.34 -9.74 -2.62
N ARG A 101 12.21 -10.94 -3.16
CA ARG A 101 12.55 -12.18 -2.48
C ARG A 101 13.23 -13.11 -3.49
N TYR A 102 14.00 -14.05 -2.99
CA TYR A 102 14.67 -15.05 -3.85
C TYR A 102 13.73 -15.90 -4.71
N ASP A 103 12.45 -16.08 -4.32
CA ASP A 103 11.47 -16.77 -5.17
C ASP A 103 11.02 -15.93 -6.38
N ASP A 104 11.21 -14.62 -6.38
CA ASP A 104 10.92 -13.79 -7.54
C ASP A 104 11.85 -14.11 -8.72
N LEU A 105 13.09 -14.55 -8.46
CA LEU A 105 14.06 -14.94 -9.48
C LEU A 105 13.57 -16.04 -10.44
N TYR A 106 12.62 -16.88 -10.03
CA TYR A 106 12.05 -17.95 -10.85
C TYR A 106 10.53 -17.90 -11.01
N LEU A 107 9.86 -16.92 -10.40
CA LEU A 107 8.41 -16.75 -10.47
C LEU A 107 7.97 -15.55 -11.31
N MET A 108 8.89 -14.77 -11.86
CA MET A 108 8.59 -13.74 -12.84
C MET A 108 8.10 -14.36 -14.15
N PRO A 109 7.22 -13.66 -14.90
CA PRO A 109 6.71 -14.17 -16.18
C PRO A 109 7.81 -14.53 -17.18
N TYR A 110 8.85 -13.71 -17.23
CA TYR A 110 10.02 -13.91 -18.09
C TYR A 110 11.28 -13.78 -17.23
N TYR A 111 11.85 -14.91 -16.84
CA TYR A 111 13.10 -14.93 -16.08
C TYR A 111 14.22 -15.59 -16.93
N ALA A 112 15.40 -15.04 -16.84
CA ALA A 112 16.59 -15.55 -17.51
C ALA A 112 17.21 -16.72 -16.74
N ASP A 113 17.99 -17.58 -17.43
CA ASP A 113 18.79 -18.61 -16.76
C ASP A 113 19.81 -18.04 -15.76
N GLU A 114 20.24 -16.78 -15.97
CA GLU A 114 21.05 -16.01 -15.05
C GLU A 114 20.42 -15.88 -13.67
N ASN A 115 19.12 -15.58 -13.60
CA ASN A 115 18.36 -15.47 -12.34
C ASN A 115 18.42 -16.78 -11.55
N VAL A 116 18.24 -17.90 -12.25
CA VAL A 116 18.33 -19.24 -11.65
C VAL A 116 19.75 -19.53 -11.20
N GLY A 117 20.74 -19.23 -12.03
CA GLY A 117 22.16 -19.37 -11.71
C GLY A 117 22.55 -18.60 -10.46
N TYR A 118 22.11 -17.34 -10.34
CA TYR A 118 22.32 -16.50 -9.17
C TYR A 118 21.71 -17.12 -7.90
N LEU A 119 20.44 -17.54 -7.96
CA LEU A 119 19.78 -18.19 -6.82
C LEU A 119 20.52 -19.44 -6.34
N LEU A 120 20.89 -20.33 -7.26
CA LEU A 120 21.60 -21.55 -6.92
C LEU A 120 22.98 -21.27 -6.32
N HIS A 121 23.70 -20.28 -6.86
CA HIS A 121 24.97 -19.82 -6.33
C HIS A 121 24.88 -19.31 -4.89
N GLU A 122 23.88 -18.45 -4.60
CA GLU A 122 23.62 -17.94 -3.26
C GLU A 122 23.28 -19.08 -2.27
N CYS A 123 22.51 -20.08 -2.71
CA CYS A 123 22.21 -21.24 -1.88
C CYS A 123 23.46 -22.07 -1.57
N VAL A 124 24.35 -22.27 -2.55
CA VAL A 124 25.63 -23.01 -2.38
C VAL A 124 26.55 -22.26 -1.42
N LYS A 125 26.58 -20.92 -1.47
CA LYS A 125 27.32 -20.10 -0.50
C LYS A 125 26.78 -20.18 0.93
N GLY A 126 25.62 -20.81 1.12
CA GLY A 126 25.03 -20.96 2.45
C GLY A 126 24.02 -19.87 2.82
N ASN A 127 23.55 -19.05 1.86
CA ASN A 127 22.56 -18.01 2.12
C ASN A 127 21.22 -18.63 2.58
N GLU A 128 20.88 -18.48 3.84
CA GLU A 128 19.67 -19.07 4.45
C GLU A 128 18.37 -18.49 3.90
N LEU A 129 18.37 -17.21 3.48
CA LEU A 129 17.19 -16.61 2.84
C LEU A 129 17.00 -17.18 1.43
N ALA A 130 18.06 -17.38 0.65
CA ALA A 130 17.99 -18.05 -0.63
C ALA A 130 17.41 -19.46 -0.48
N LYS A 131 17.94 -20.27 0.46
CA LYS A 131 17.41 -21.61 0.78
C LYS A 131 15.95 -21.60 1.23
N LYS A 132 15.56 -20.61 2.04
CA LYS A 132 14.16 -20.44 2.48
C LYS A 132 13.20 -20.38 1.30
N TRP A 133 13.55 -19.66 0.25
CA TRP A 133 12.68 -19.39 -0.89
C TRP A 133 12.87 -20.36 -2.06
N MET A 134 13.75 -21.34 -1.96
CA MET A 134 13.86 -22.41 -2.96
C MET A 134 12.54 -23.18 -3.14
N PRO A 135 12.17 -23.57 -4.37
CA PRO A 135 10.97 -24.35 -4.63
C PRO A 135 11.06 -25.72 -3.91
N ARG A 136 9.93 -26.24 -3.45
CA ARG A 136 9.86 -27.50 -2.71
C ARG A 136 9.18 -28.58 -3.54
N TYR A 137 9.58 -29.83 -3.36
CA TYR A 137 8.89 -30.98 -3.98
C TYR A 137 7.43 -31.15 -3.53
N SER A 138 7.07 -30.62 -2.35
CA SER A 138 5.72 -30.63 -1.81
C SER A 138 4.88 -29.40 -2.21
N SER A 139 5.45 -28.48 -2.98
CA SER A 139 4.76 -27.24 -3.38
C SER A 139 4.16 -27.35 -4.78
N LYS A 140 3.34 -26.36 -5.17
CA LYS A 140 2.86 -26.20 -6.54
C LYS A 140 3.98 -26.00 -7.59
N HIS A 141 5.21 -25.75 -7.12
CA HIS A 141 6.41 -25.53 -7.95
C HIS A 141 7.27 -26.82 -8.06
N LEU A 142 6.68 -28.01 -7.97
CA LEU A 142 7.37 -29.30 -8.04
C LEU A 142 8.28 -29.43 -9.27
N LEU A 143 7.83 -28.97 -10.45
CA LEU A 143 8.60 -29.10 -11.69
C LEU A 143 9.88 -28.26 -11.63
N ILE A 144 9.78 -27.04 -11.09
CA ILE A 144 10.93 -26.16 -10.89
C ILE A 144 11.90 -26.78 -9.86
N ALA A 145 11.37 -27.35 -8.77
CA ALA A 145 12.21 -28.04 -7.79
C ALA A 145 12.97 -29.24 -8.37
N ARG A 146 12.37 -30.00 -9.30
CA ARG A 146 13.03 -31.09 -10.03
C ARG A 146 14.15 -30.58 -10.95
N ASP A 147 13.89 -29.50 -11.68
CA ASP A 147 14.90 -28.90 -12.55
C ASP A 147 16.09 -28.37 -11.73
N PHE A 148 15.85 -27.68 -10.63
CA PHE A 148 16.90 -27.18 -9.75
C PHE A 148 17.70 -28.31 -9.10
N ALA A 149 17.05 -29.40 -8.67
CA ALA A 149 17.72 -30.56 -8.15
C ALA A 149 18.66 -31.19 -9.22
N LYS A 150 18.18 -31.29 -10.48
CA LYS A 150 18.98 -31.77 -11.62
C LYS A 150 20.18 -30.87 -11.89
N LYS A 151 19.98 -29.54 -11.92
CA LYS A 151 21.08 -28.57 -12.13
C LYS A 151 22.16 -28.66 -11.04
N LEU A 152 21.76 -29.01 -9.80
CA LEU A 152 22.66 -29.22 -8.66
C LEU A 152 23.26 -30.64 -8.58
N GLY A 153 22.84 -31.58 -9.43
CA GLY A 153 23.27 -32.99 -9.37
C GLY A 153 22.67 -33.73 -8.14
N PHE A 154 21.59 -33.29 -7.57
CA PHE A 154 20.98 -33.84 -6.34
C PHE A 154 19.82 -34.78 -6.65
N ASN A 155 19.73 -35.89 -5.91
CA ASN A 155 18.48 -36.63 -5.81
C ASN A 155 17.47 -35.89 -4.93
N LYS A 156 16.22 -36.39 -4.87
CA LYS A 156 15.11 -35.77 -4.10
C LYS A 156 15.45 -35.55 -2.62
N GLN A 157 16.13 -36.54 -2.00
CA GLN A 157 16.46 -36.49 -0.57
C GLN A 157 17.57 -35.46 -0.33
N GLN A 158 18.64 -35.48 -1.12
CA GLN A 158 19.73 -34.52 -1.06
C GLN A 158 19.23 -33.10 -1.25
N TYR A 159 18.38 -32.88 -2.26
CA TYR A 159 17.74 -31.56 -2.49
C TYR A 159 16.91 -31.11 -1.29
N GLY A 160 16.10 -32.03 -0.71
CA GLY A 160 15.29 -31.71 0.48
C GLY A 160 16.13 -31.29 1.69
N HIS A 161 17.32 -31.89 1.87
CA HIS A 161 18.26 -31.47 2.91
C HIS A 161 18.91 -30.13 2.59
N PHE A 162 19.34 -29.94 1.35
CA PHE A 162 20.00 -28.71 0.89
C PHE A 162 19.13 -27.45 1.07
N VAL A 163 17.84 -27.53 0.72
CA VAL A 163 16.91 -26.39 0.82
C VAL A 163 16.32 -26.20 2.21
N LYS A 164 16.81 -26.90 3.24
CA LYS A 164 16.32 -26.78 4.60
C LYS A 164 16.88 -25.49 5.23
N ALA A 165 16.01 -24.54 5.52
CA ALA A 165 16.37 -23.27 6.17
C ALA A 165 15.92 -23.25 7.63
N ASN A 166 16.65 -22.57 8.50
CA ASN A 166 16.22 -22.37 9.89
C ASN A 166 15.23 -21.20 10.00
N THR A 167 13.95 -21.50 10.02
CA THR A 167 12.85 -20.51 10.06
C THR A 167 11.86 -20.85 11.16
N VAL A 168 11.08 -19.84 11.60
CA VAL A 168 10.00 -20.02 12.57
C VAL A 168 9.02 -21.10 12.10
N GLU A 169 8.69 -21.12 10.80
CA GLU A 169 7.81 -22.12 10.20
C GLU A 169 8.36 -23.54 10.33
N ASN A 170 9.68 -23.72 10.16
CA ASN A 170 10.32 -25.03 10.34
C ASN A 170 10.34 -25.45 11.81
N THR A 171 10.58 -24.55 12.75
CA THR A 171 10.53 -24.80 14.18
C THR A 171 9.12 -25.22 14.60
N MET A 172 8.09 -24.50 14.12
CA MET A 172 6.69 -24.83 14.34
C MET A 172 6.32 -26.21 13.78
N SER A 173 6.75 -26.53 12.55
CA SER A 173 6.46 -27.81 11.89
C SER A 173 7.09 -29.02 12.61
N ARG A 174 8.21 -28.82 13.30
CA ARG A 174 8.87 -29.81 14.16
C ARG A 174 8.26 -29.89 15.55
N LYS A 175 7.25 -29.05 15.84
CA LYS A 175 6.63 -28.93 17.19
C LYS A 175 7.60 -28.48 18.29
N GLN A 176 8.68 -27.82 17.92
CA GLN A 176 9.69 -27.29 18.84
C GLN A 176 9.32 -25.87 19.28
N TRP A 177 8.14 -25.73 19.90
CA TRP A 177 7.55 -24.42 20.24
C TRP A 177 8.37 -23.65 21.28
N GLU A 178 9.08 -24.36 22.18
CA GLU A 178 9.93 -23.78 23.22
C GLU A 178 11.13 -23.03 22.63
N ASP A 179 11.62 -23.46 21.45
CA ASP A 179 12.78 -22.87 20.80
C ASP A 179 12.47 -21.54 20.10
N ILE A 180 11.18 -21.18 19.99
CA ILE A 180 10.77 -19.94 19.37
C ILE A 180 11.04 -18.76 20.31
N LYS A 181 11.91 -17.84 19.88
CA LYS A 181 12.15 -16.56 20.55
C LYS A 181 11.22 -15.52 19.90
N PHE A 182 10.16 -15.12 20.60
CA PHE A 182 9.13 -14.23 20.06
C PHE A 182 9.68 -12.88 19.62
N GLU A 183 10.68 -12.35 20.34
CA GLU A 183 11.38 -11.11 20.00
C GLU A 183 12.17 -11.15 18.69
N HIS A 184 12.43 -12.35 18.14
CA HIS A 184 13.12 -12.52 16.86
C HIS A 184 12.17 -12.91 15.72
N VAL A 185 10.87 -13.00 16.00
CA VAL A 185 9.87 -13.33 14.96
C VAL A 185 9.68 -12.13 14.05
N PRO A 186 9.80 -12.28 12.70
CA PRO A 186 9.56 -11.19 11.77
C PRO A 186 8.15 -10.62 11.88
N SER A 187 7.99 -9.31 11.64
CA SER A 187 6.75 -8.54 11.83
C SER A 187 5.48 -9.22 11.30
N LEU A 188 5.45 -9.59 10.01
CA LEU A 188 4.28 -10.27 9.42
C LEU A 188 4.08 -11.70 9.95
N ALA A 189 5.14 -12.39 10.37
CA ALA A 189 5.04 -13.71 10.98
C ALA A 189 4.47 -13.59 12.41
N ALA A 190 4.83 -12.54 13.17
CA ALA A 190 4.27 -12.28 14.48
C ALA A 190 2.74 -12.12 14.43
N VAL A 191 2.23 -11.34 13.47
CA VAL A 191 0.77 -11.20 13.24
C VAL A 191 0.15 -12.52 12.78
N ARG A 192 0.74 -13.16 11.76
CA ARG A 192 0.20 -14.37 11.11
C ARG A 192 0.11 -15.56 12.06
N TYR A 193 1.10 -15.74 12.93
CA TYR A 193 1.22 -16.92 13.79
C TYR A 193 0.78 -16.65 15.24
N ALA A 194 0.32 -15.44 15.56
CA ALA A 194 -0.17 -15.10 16.91
C ALA A 194 -1.14 -16.13 17.49
N LYS A 195 -2.14 -16.57 16.70
CA LYS A 195 -3.10 -17.59 17.11
C LYS A 195 -2.45 -18.95 17.42
N ALA A 196 -1.42 -19.32 16.66
CA ALA A 196 -0.67 -20.55 16.89
C ALA A 196 0.19 -20.44 18.16
N PHE A 197 0.83 -19.29 18.39
CA PHE A 197 1.58 -19.03 19.61
C PHE A 197 0.69 -19.05 20.86
N GLN A 198 -0.47 -18.40 20.82
CA GLN A 198 -1.46 -18.45 21.90
C GLN A 198 -1.93 -19.89 22.20
N ARG A 199 -2.10 -20.71 21.14
CA ARG A 199 -2.57 -22.10 21.28
C ARG A 199 -1.52 -23.03 21.89
N HIS A 200 -0.25 -22.89 21.48
CA HIS A 200 0.80 -23.84 21.81
C HIS A 200 1.72 -23.38 22.94
N GLN A 201 1.75 -22.09 23.23
CA GLN A 201 2.58 -21.47 24.26
C GLN A 201 1.81 -20.34 24.98
N PRO A 202 0.59 -20.58 25.52
CA PRO A 202 -0.31 -19.53 26.00
C PRO A 202 0.35 -18.63 27.06
N GLU A 203 0.96 -19.21 28.08
CA GLU A 203 1.56 -18.47 29.18
C GLU A 203 2.80 -17.68 28.73
N ARG A 204 3.70 -18.32 27.96
CA ARG A 204 4.89 -17.66 27.42
C ARG A 204 4.55 -16.51 26.47
N TYR A 205 3.54 -16.71 25.63
CA TYR A 205 3.15 -15.66 24.68
C TYR A 205 2.44 -14.50 25.40
N ALA A 206 1.56 -14.79 26.36
CA ALA A 206 0.92 -13.76 27.19
C ALA A 206 1.98 -12.94 27.95
N GLN A 207 2.95 -13.60 28.60
CA GLN A 207 4.04 -12.91 29.28
C GLN A 207 4.89 -12.07 28.34
N TYR A 208 5.16 -12.57 27.11
CA TYR A 208 5.86 -11.80 26.10
C TYR A 208 5.13 -10.50 25.74
N ILE A 209 3.81 -10.55 25.52
CA ILE A 209 3.00 -9.36 25.23
C ILE A 209 3.02 -8.36 26.39
N GLU A 210 2.92 -8.84 27.65
CA GLU A 210 3.05 -7.96 28.82
C GLU A 210 4.46 -7.35 28.94
N ASP A 211 5.51 -8.09 28.62
CA ASP A 211 6.87 -7.58 28.59
C ASP A 211 7.06 -6.51 27.49
N VAL A 212 6.37 -6.67 26.33
CA VAL A 212 6.35 -5.66 25.25
C VAL A 212 5.62 -4.39 25.70
N LYS A 213 4.46 -4.51 26.37
CA LYS A 213 3.74 -3.37 26.96
C LYS A 213 4.60 -2.62 27.98
N ALA A 214 5.32 -3.37 28.81
CA ALA A 214 6.21 -2.80 29.81
C ALA A 214 7.54 -2.25 29.23
N GLY A 215 7.76 -2.32 27.92
CA GLY A 215 9.00 -1.89 27.27
C GLY A 215 10.23 -2.75 27.56
N LYS A 216 10.05 -3.96 28.14
CA LYS A 216 11.13 -4.90 28.47
C LYS A 216 11.58 -5.74 27.27
N LYS A 217 10.69 -5.94 26.30
CA LYS A 217 10.95 -6.69 25.06
C LYS A 217 10.48 -5.92 23.86
N GLU A 218 11.09 -6.21 22.71
CA GLU A 218 10.74 -5.60 21.44
C GLU A 218 9.71 -6.45 20.67
N LEU A 219 8.83 -5.77 19.96
CA LEU A 219 7.93 -6.33 18.98
C LEU A 219 8.28 -5.72 17.62
N HIS A 220 8.70 -6.56 16.67
CA HIS A 220 9.00 -6.08 15.33
C HIS A 220 7.71 -5.81 14.54
N VAL A 221 7.52 -4.53 14.14
CA VAL A 221 6.37 -4.08 13.35
C VAL A 221 6.76 -3.37 12.05
N ALA A 222 8.06 -3.31 11.72
CA ALA A 222 8.58 -2.51 10.61
C ALA A 222 7.92 -2.78 9.24
N THR A 223 7.42 -4.00 8.99
CA THR A 223 6.69 -4.36 7.77
C THR A 223 5.21 -4.67 8.02
N THR A 224 4.71 -4.41 9.24
CA THR A 224 3.28 -4.52 9.58
C THR A 224 2.61 -3.21 9.21
N ASN A 225 1.55 -3.27 8.41
CA ASN A 225 0.76 -2.10 8.07
C ASN A 225 -0.52 -2.01 8.93
N VAL A 226 -1.16 -0.87 8.89
CA VAL A 226 -2.39 -0.59 9.66
C VAL A 226 -3.52 -1.57 9.32
N TYR A 227 -3.61 -2.01 8.08
CA TYR A 227 -4.62 -2.98 7.64
C TYR A 227 -4.32 -4.40 8.14
N ASP A 228 -3.05 -4.81 8.29
CA ASP A 228 -2.72 -6.09 8.90
C ASP A 228 -3.20 -6.16 10.35
N ILE A 229 -3.08 -5.07 11.10
CA ILE A 229 -3.58 -4.95 12.46
C ILE A 229 -5.12 -5.03 12.45
N TYR A 230 -5.78 -4.25 11.61
CA TYR A 230 -7.23 -4.27 11.46
C TYR A 230 -7.75 -5.67 11.16
N LYS A 231 -7.19 -6.33 10.16
CA LYS A 231 -7.60 -7.66 9.72
C LYS A 231 -7.44 -8.73 10.79
N ASN A 232 -6.43 -8.61 11.63
CA ASN A 232 -6.10 -9.60 12.65
C ASN A 232 -6.48 -9.16 14.07
N ARG A 233 -7.21 -8.04 14.24
CA ARG A 233 -7.55 -7.42 15.53
C ARG A 233 -8.32 -8.30 16.51
N GLY A 234 -8.94 -9.38 16.03
CA GLY A 234 -9.60 -10.39 16.88
C GLY A 234 -8.66 -11.48 17.37
N VAL A 235 -7.39 -11.48 16.97
CA VAL A 235 -6.41 -12.53 17.29
C VAL A 235 -5.19 -11.95 18.00
N ILE A 236 -4.70 -10.78 17.57
CA ILE A 236 -3.57 -10.09 18.18
C ILE A 236 -4.06 -9.12 19.25
N ASP A 237 -3.16 -8.68 20.11
CA ASP A 237 -3.38 -7.47 20.93
C ASP A 237 -3.20 -6.23 20.02
N ALA A 238 -4.32 -5.78 19.45
CA ALA A 238 -4.30 -4.72 18.44
C ALA A 238 -3.75 -3.39 18.96
N ASP A 239 -4.00 -3.08 20.24
CA ASP A 239 -3.48 -1.86 20.87
C ASP A 239 -1.96 -1.90 20.91
N VAL A 240 -1.36 -3.01 21.36
CA VAL A 240 0.11 -3.18 21.43
C VAL A 240 0.75 -3.05 20.06
N PHE A 241 0.21 -3.74 19.04
CA PHE A 241 0.76 -3.65 17.69
C PHE A 241 0.61 -2.25 17.10
N TYR A 242 -0.52 -1.58 17.33
CA TYR A 242 -0.80 -0.25 16.80
C TYR A 242 0.05 0.84 17.47
N GLU A 243 0.28 0.75 18.77
CA GLU A 243 1.14 1.68 19.52
C GLU A 243 2.61 1.62 19.07
N LYS A 244 3.07 0.44 18.63
CA LYS A 244 4.44 0.26 18.11
C LYS A 244 4.64 0.76 16.69
N LEU A 245 3.56 1.10 15.97
CA LEU A 245 3.70 1.74 14.65
C LEU A 245 4.30 3.13 14.83
N GLU A 246 5.25 3.43 13.97
CA GLU A 246 5.79 4.79 13.86
C GLU A 246 4.67 5.77 13.51
N LYS A 247 4.62 6.91 14.18
CA LYS A 247 3.64 7.97 13.94
C LYS A 247 4.28 9.05 13.09
N ILE A 248 3.55 9.50 12.07
CA ILE A 248 3.94 10.62 11.21
C ILE A 248 3.33 11.92 11.75
N ASN A 249 3.84 13.05 11.30
CA ASN A 249 3.23 14.37 11.52
C ASN A 249 2.71 14.90 10.18
N ILE A 250 1.38 15.04 10.07
CA ILE A 250 0.72 15.49 8.85
C ILE A 250 -0.45 16.43 9.19
N SER A 251 -0.57 17.52 8.45
CA SER A 251 -1.75 18.41 8.54
C SER A 251 -2.79 17.96 7.53
N CYS A 252 -3.76 17.13 7.94
CA CYS A 252 -4.75 16.57 7.03
C CYS A 252 -6.14 16.40 7.65
N ILE A 253 -7.15 16.30 6.78
CA ILE A 253 -8.49 15.76 7.10
C ILE A 253 -8.64 14.44 6.35
N PRO A 254 -8.75 13.28 7.03
CA PRO A 254 -9.15 12.04 6.41
C PRO A 254 -10.65 12.07 6.08
N ILE A 255 -10.98 11.73 4.84
CA ILE A 255 -12.35 11.62 4.32
C ILE A 255 -12.55 10.15 3.94
N ILE A 256 -13.41 9.44 4.68
CA ILE A 256 -13.51 7.98 4.59
C ILE A 256 -14.79 7.59 3.87
N ASP A 257 -14.63 6.95 2.72
CA ASP A 257 -15.70 6.35 1.96
C ASP A 257 -16.11 5.00 2.55
N VAL A 258 -17.38 4.86 2.85
CA VAL A 258 -17.98 3.61 3.34
C VAL A 258 -19.22 3.22 2.55
N SER A 259 -19.31 3.66 1.32
CA SER A 259 -20.34 3.24 0.36
C SER A 259 -20.34 1.72 0.17
N GLY A 260 -21.43 1.20 -0.39
CA GLY A 260 -21.61 -0.23 -0.60
C GLY A 260 -20.53 -0.86 -1.49
N SER A 261 -19.96 -0.10 -2.43
CA SER A 261 -18.87 -0.51 -3.30
C SER A 261 -17.59 -0.87 -2.53
N MET A 262 -17.34 -0.23 -1.39
CA MET A 262 -16.19 -0.45 -0.52
C MET A 262 -16.20 -1.79 0.23
N ILE A 263 -17.31 -2.55 0.17
CA ILE A 263 -17.38 -3.90 0.79
C ILE A 263 -16.49 -4.89 0.04
N ALA A 264 -16.37 -4.72 -1.29
CA ALA A 264 -15.56 -5.62 -2.11
C ALA A 264 -14.08 -5.55 -1.70
N ASP A 265 -13.44 -6.73 -1.63
CA ASP A 265 -12.02 -6.88 -1.25
C ASP A 265 -11.63 -6.22 0.08
N ASP A 266 -12.60 -6.04 0.98
CA ASP A 266 -12.45 -5.37 2.27
C ASP A 266 -11.85 -3.95 2.16
N ALA A 267 -12.20 -3.22 1.08
CA ALA A 267 -11.73 -1.85 0.88
C ALA A 267 -12.12 -0.94 2.04
N ILE A 268 -13.33 -1.17 2.61
CA ILE A 268 -13.78 -0.49 3.83
C ILE A 268 -12.82 -0.70 5.01
N GLY A 269 -12.33 -1.92 5.24
CA GLY A 269 -11.38 -2.19 6.31
C GLY A 269 -10.04 -1.51 6.09
N LYS A 270 -9.58 -1.45 4.84
CA LYS A 270 -8.38 -0.72 4.44
C LYS A 270 -8.56 0.78 4.71
N ALA A 271 -9.66 1.39 4.24
CA ALA A 271 -9.96 2.81 4.41
C ALA A 271 -10.12 3.20 5.90
N LEU A 272 -10.84 2.41 6.70
CA LEU A 272 -10.99 2.65 8.13
C LEU A 272 -9.65 2.59 8.88
N SER A 273 -8.80 1.60 8.55
CA SER A 273 -7.50 1.44 9.23
C SER A 273 -6.53 2.57 8.91
N VAL A 274 -6.48 3.00 7.64
CA VAL A 274 -5.66 4.14 7.21
C VAL A 274 -6.26 5.45 7.74
N GLY A 275 -7.57 5.63 7.65
CA GLY A 275 -8.26 6.82 8.14
C GLY A 275 -8.07 7.01 9.64
N LYS A 276 -8.18 5.93 10.45
CA LYS A 276 -7.85 5.98 11.88
C LYS A 276 -6.42 6.43 12.11
N TYR A 277 -5.46 5.84 11.40
CA TYR A 277 -4.05 6.20 11.58
C TYR A 277 -3.78 7.66 11.22
N LEU A 278 -4.28 8.15 10.09
CA LEU A 278 -4.14 9.54 9.66
C LEU A 278 -4.81 10.51 10.64
N SER A 279 -5.99 10.16 11.13
CA SER A 279 -6.71 10.93 12.14
C SER A 279 -5.89 11.06 13.45
N ASP A 280 -5.28 9.97 13.93
CA ASP A 280 -4.42 10.01 15.12
C ASP A 280 -3.13 10.82 14.91
N CYS A 281 -2.62 10.85 13.67
CA CYS A 281 -1.41 11.55 13.29
C CYS A 281 -1.65 13.00 12.86
N SER A 282 -2.89 13.39 12.58
CA SER A 282 -3.20 14.74 12.10
C SER A 282 -2.90 15.80 13.14
N SER A 283 -2.12 16.80 12.73
CA SER A 283 -1.93 18.04 13.51
C SER A 283 -3.10 19.01 13.37
N TYR A 284 -3.93 18.85 12.33
CA TYR A 284 -5.08 19.70 12.05
C TYR A 284 -6.33 19.26 12.80
N CYS A 285 -6.72 17.98 12.69
CA CYS A 285 -7.96 17.44 13.27
C CYS A 285 -7.71 16.13 14.01
N LYS A 286 -6.82 16.16 15.01
CA LYS A 286 -6.41 14.96 15.75
C LYS A 286 -7.59 14.21 16.34
N GLY A 287 -7.68 12.92 16.03
CA GLY A 287 -8.77 12.05 16.47
C GLY A 287 -10.09 12.27 15.72
N GLN A 288 -10.07 12.99 14.59
CA GLN A 288 -11.29 13.28 13.81
C GLN A 288 -11.13 12.85 12.35
N PHE A 289 -12.25 12.60 11.69
CA PHE A 289 -12.36 12.30 10.27
C PHE A 289 -13.72 12.76 9.73
N VAL A 290 -13.82 12.92 8.41
CA VAL A 290 -15.09 13.23 7.73
C VAL A 290 -15.68 11.95 7.15
N THR A 291 -16.99 11.76 7.34
CA THR A 291 -17.72 10.67 6.70
C THR A 291 -18.12 11.03 5.27
N PHE A 292 -18.04 10.07 4.38
CA PHE A 292 -18.68 10.14 3.08
C PHE A 292 -20.15 9.73 3.21
N SER A 293 -21.06 10.69 3.09
CA SER A 293 -22.49 10.42 3.11
C SER A 293 -23.28 11.57 2.45
N ALA A 294 -24.57 11.39 2.22
CA ALA A 294 -25.45 12.48 1.80
C ALA A 294 -25.55 13.61 2.86
N LYS A 295 -25.14 13.36 4.09
CA LYS A 295 -24.96 14.33 5.16
C LYS A 295 -23.61 14.07 5.82
N PRO A 296 -22.52 14.54 5.24
CA PRO A 296 -21.19 14.34 5.80
C PRO A 296 -21.06 15.08 7.13
N GLU A 297 -20.34 14.47 8.05
CA GLU A 297 -20.09 15.02 9.38
C GLU A 297 -18.62 14.89 9.74
N LEU A 298 -18.10 15.87 10.48
CA LEU A 298 -16.79 15.74 11.13
C LEU A 298 -17.00 14.94 12.43
N VAL A 299 -16.56 13.69 12.40
CA VAL A 299 -16.75 12.74 13.49
C VAL A 299 -15.50 12.67 14.36
N THR A 300 -15.67 12.78 15.68
CA THR A 300 -14.60 12.55 16.65
C THR A 300 -14.56 11.08 17.04
N GLN A 301 -13.37 10.49 17.05
CA GLN A 301 -13.18 9.13 17.52
C GLN A 301 -13.37 9.06 19.04
N HIS A 302 -14.15 8.09 19.50
CA HIS A 302 -14.36 7.80 20.90
C HIS A 302 -14.00 6.35 21.19
N GLY A 303 -13.34 6.10 22.32
CA GLY A 303 -13.02 4.74 22.75
C GLY A 303 -11.67 4.65 23.42
N ALA A 304 -11.50 3.62 24.26
CA ALA A 304 -10.29 3.36 25.03
C ALA A 304 -9.35 2.34 24.38
N SER A 305 -9.78 1.67 23.30
CA SER A 305 -8.98 0.65 22.62
C SER A 305 -9.17 0.73 21.10
N TYR A 306 -8.18 0.21 20.39
CA TYR A 306 -8.20 0.12 18.93
C TYR A 306 -9.50 -0.51 18.40
N ASN A 307 -9.87 -1.67 18.95
CA ASN A 307 -11.05 -2.39 18.52
C ASN A 307 -12.34 -1.58 18.74
N ARG A 308 -12.46 -0.90 19.88
CA ARG A 308 -13.62 -0.07 20.19
C ARG A 308 -13.75 1.11 19.23
N ILE A 309 -12.62 1.80 18.96
CA ILE A 309 -12.61 2.93 18.02
C ILE A 309 -13.02 2.46 16.62
N ILE A 310 -12.47 1.36 16.12
CA ILE A 310 -12.85 0.80 14.81
C ILE A 310 -14.34 0.44 14.76
N GLU A 311 -14.90 -0.15 15.82
CA GLU A 311 -16.32 -0.49 15.86
C GLU A 311 -17.21 0.77 15.90
N ASP A 312 -16.80 1.81 16.61
CA ASP A 312 -17.53 3.08 16.64
C ASP A 312 -17.45 3.79 15.29
N MET A 313 -16.28 3.78 14.64
CA MET A 313 -16.14 4.26 13.26
C MET A 313 -17.07 3.49 12.30
N ARG A 314 -17.21 2.19 12.44
CA ARG A 314 -18.13 1.37 11.63
C ARG A 314 -19.61 1.60 11.90
N ARG A 315 -19.96 2.18 13.04
CA ARG A 315 -21.34 2.50 13.45
C ARG A 315 -21.70 3.96 13.23
N ALA A 316 -20.76 4.79 12.83
CA ALA A 316 -21.07 6.17 12.46
C ALA A 316 -22.15 6.20 11.38
N ASN A 317 -22.87 7.27 11.26
CA ASN A 317 -24.01 7.35 10.33
C ASN A 317 -23.54 7.37 8.87
N TRP A 318 -23.40 6.18 8.32
CA TRP A 318 -22.93 5.95 6.97
C TRP A 318 -24.11 6.03 5.99
N GLY A 319 -24.18 7.10 5.22
CA GLY A 319 -25.02 7.10 4.02
C GLY A 319 -24.39 6.18 2.96
N TYR A 320 -25.22 5.48 2.20
CA TYR A 320 -24.74 4.58 1.13
C TYR A 320 -24.29 5.33 -0.14
N ASN A 321 -24.23 6.64 -0.13
CA ASN A 321 -23.93 7.51 -1.27
C ASN A 321 -22.47 7.91 -1.26
N THR A 322 -21.90 8.12 -2.46
CA THR A 322 -20.54 8.60 -2.72
C THR A 322 -20.55 10.09 -3.10
N ASP A 323 -21.29 10.91 -2.34
CA ASP A 323 -21.46 12.33 -2.62
C ASP A 323 -20.27 13.14 -2.09
N LEU A 324 -19.21 13.22 -2.88
CA LEU A 324 -18.06 14.08 -2.61
C LEU A 324 -18.48 15.58 -2.63
N GLY A 325 -19.51 15.95 -3.40
CA GLY A 325 -20.01 17.30 -3.44
C GLY A 325 -20.52 17.78 -2.09
N ALA A 326 -21.28 16.94 -1.37
CA ALA A 326 -21.75 17.25 -0.02
C ALA A 326 -20.58 17.41 0.97
N VAL A 327 -19.52 16.59 0.85
CA VAL A 327 -18.29 16.73 1.65
C VAL A 327 -17.62 18.08 1.37
N MET A 328 -17.50 18.47 0.10
CA MET A 328 -16.89 19.74 -0.27
C MET A 328 -17.71 20.93 0.25
N GLU A 329 -19.02 20.82 0.29
CA GLU A 329 -19.89 21.86 0.88
C GLU A 329 -19.71 21.97 2.40
N LEU A 330 -19.53 20.85 3.12
CA LEU A 330 -19.16 20.87 4.53
C LEU A 330 -17.83 21.60 4.74
N LEU A 331 -16.83 21.32 3.89
CA LEU A 331 -15.50 21.89 4.01
C LEU A 331 -15.45 23.40 3.66
N LYS A 332 -16.39 23.92 2.86
CA LYS A 332 -16.53 25.37 2.64
C LYS A 332 -16.77 26.16 3.94
N ASN A 333 -17.32 25.53 4.95
CA ASN A 333 -17.63 26.14 6.24
C ASN A 333 -16.48 26.07 7.24
N LEU A 334 -15.32 25.51 6.87
CA LEU A 334 -14.13 25.57 7.70
C LEU A 334 -13.69 27.01 7.90
N GLN A 335 -13.55 27.41 9.16
CA GLN A 335 -13.17 28.77 9.56
C GLN A 335 -11.83 28.73 10.31
N ASN A 336 -11.05 29.76 10.14
CA ASN A 336 -9.84 30.06 10.91
C ASN A 336 -8.57 29.25 10.59
N SER A 337 -8.64 28.04 10.03
CA SER A 337 -7.46 27.28 9.60
C SER A 337 -7.85 26.24 8.53
N PHE A 338 -6.89 25.83 7.72
CA PHE A 338 -7.09 24.86 6.65
C PHE A 338 -6.01 23.78 6.74
N PRO A 339 -6.33 22.51 6.43
CA PRO A 339 -5.35 21.45 6.40
C PRO A 339 -4.44 21.62 5.18
N GLU A 340 -3.24 21.06 5.25
CA GLU A 340 -2.38 20.94 4.09
C GLU A 340 -2.95 19.95 3.06
N TYR A 341 -3.59 18.87 3.56
CA TYR A 341 -4.15 17.82 2.71
C TYR A 341 -5.60 17.46 3.06
N LEU A 342 -6.42 17.30 2.01
CA LEU A 342 -7.65 16.50 2.07
C LEU A 342 -7.30 15.08 1.61
N VAL A 343 -7.43 14.09 2.49
CA VAL A 343 -7.08 12.69 2.16
C VAL A 343 -8.35 11.90 1.88
N ILE A 344 -8.66 11.67 0.61
CA ILE A 344 -9.86 10.97 0.16
C ILE A 344 -9.55 9.47 0.05
N LEU A 345 -10.14 8.68 0.95
CA LEU A 345 -9.96 7.24 1.08
C LEU A 345 -11.18 6.53 0.47
N SER A 346 -11.11 6.14 -0.81
CA SER A 346 -12.27 5.68 -1.57
C SER A 346 -11.88 4.63 -2.64
N ASP A 347 -12.86 4.07 -3.33
CA ASP A 347 -12.68 3.34 -4.60
C ASP A 347 -12.85 4.25 -5.83
N MET A 348 -13.05 5.55 -5.60
CA MET A 348 -13.14 6.62 -6.61
C MET A 348 -14.39 6.57 -7.51
N GLU A 349 -15.43 5.88 -7.11
CA GLU A 349 -16.69 5.81 -7.86
C GLU A 349 -17.70 6.84 -7.34
N PHE A 350 -17.41 8.13 -7.60
CA PHE A 350 -18.19 9.26 -7.08
C PHE A 350 -19.51 9.48 -7.79
N ASP A 351 -20.49 10.05 -7.07
CA ASP A 351 -21.79 10.43 -7.59
C ASP A 351 -21.66 11.61 -8.55
N ARG A 352 -22.61 11.68 -9.51
CA ARG A 352 -22.64 12.73 -10.55
C ARG A 352 -22.58 14.15 -9.94
N GLY A 353 -21.67 14.96 -10.45
CA GLY A 353 -21.50 16.35 -10.03
C GLY A 353 -20.44 16.55 -8.95
N SER A 354 -19.89 15.49 -8.38
CA SER A 354 -18.84 15.55 -7.35
C SER A 354 -17.60 16.32 -7.81
N SER A 355 -17.13 16.07 -9.02
CA SER A 355 -15.97 16.77 -9.61
C SER A 355 -16.19 18.27 -9.73
N ALA A 356 -17.40 18.69 -10.15
CA ALA A 356 -17.73 20.10 -10.28
C ALA A 356 -17.70 20.83 -8.93
N SER A 357 -18.27 20.22 -7.88
CA SER A 357 -18.27 20.77 -6.52
C SER A 357 -16.85 20.85 -5.93
N LYS A 358 -16.02 19.83 -6.19
CA LYS A 358 -14.61 19.85 -5.83
C LYS A 358 -13.85 20.99 -6.51
N ASP A 359 -14.01 21.13 -7.83
CA ASP A 359 -13.35 22.17 -8.61
C ASP A 359 -13.75 23.58 -8.14
N GLU A 360 -15.01 23.78 -7.80
CA GLU A 360 -15.53 25.03 -7.23
C GLU A 360 -14.86 25.35 -5.90
N LEU A 361 -14.81 24.37 -4.98
CA LEU A 361 -14.16 24.54 -3.67
C LEU A 361 -12.67 24.87 -3.83
N MET A 362 -11.94 24.09 -4.63
CA MET A 362 -10.50 24.27 -4.82
C MET A 362 -10.18 25.63 -5.47
N LYS A 363 -11.00 26.09 -6.42
CA LYS A 363 -10.90 27.44 -7.01
C LYS A 363 -11.16 28.52 -5.97
N SER A 364 -12.18 28.37 -5.14
CA SER A 364 -12.52 29.30 -4.07
C SER A 364 -11.40 29.42 -3.05
N TRP A 365 -10.84 28.31 -2.62
CA TRP A 365 -9.71 28.30 -1.67
C TRP A 365 -8.45 28.93 -2.26
N LYS A 366 -8.12 28.56 -3.48
CA LYS A 366 -6.96 29.17 -4.19
C LYS A 366 -7.09 30.68 -4.34
N ALA A 367 -8.31 31.19 -4.62
CA ALA A 367 -8.57 32.62 -4.69
C ALA A 367 -8.37 33.34 -3.34
N GLN A 368 -8.48 32.61 -2.23
CA GLN A 368 -8.22 33.10 -0.87
C GLN A 368 -6.77 32.85 -0.40
N GLY A 369 -5.89 32.35 -1.26
CA GLY A 369 -4.51 32.03 -0.92
C GLY A 369 -4.34 30.74 -0.10
N ILE A 370 -5.34 29.85 -0.12
CA ILE A 370 -5.32 28.56 0.57
C ILE A 370 -4.78 27.51 -0.41
N GLU A 371 -3.66 26.88 -0.05
CA GLU A 371 -2.93 25.90 -0.87
C GLU A 371 -3.17 24.44 -0.42
N THR A 372 -4.36 24.13 0.07
CA THR A 372 -4.73 22.74 0.42
C THR A 372 -4.70 21.86 -0.84
N LYS A 373 -4.08 20.69 -0.74
CA LYS A 373 -3.97 19.70 -1.83
C LYS A 373 -4.84 18.49 -1.54
N ILE A 374 -5.14 17.72 -2.58
CA ILE A 374 -5.90 16.47 -2.44
C ILE A 374 -4.95 15.30 -2.55
N ILE A 375 -5.10 14.33 -1.64
CA ILE A 375 -4.51 13.00 -1.74
C ILE A 375 -5.64 12.05 -2.13
N TRP A 376 -5.60 11.56 -3.35
CA TRP A 376 -6.47 10.53 -3.85
C TRP A 376 -5.92 9.16 -3.48
N TRP A 377 -6.55 8.47 -2.53
CA TRP A 377 -6.08 7.17 -2.07
C TRP A 377 -7.06 6.07 -2.44
N ASN A 378 -6.72 5.31 -3.48
CA ASN A 378 -7.57 4.29 -4.06
C ASN A 378 -7.35 2.92 -3.40
N PHE A 379 -8.42 2.34 -2.86
CA PHE A 379 -8.40 1.03 -2.19
C PHE A 379 -9.04 -0.11 -3.00
N ASN A 380 -9.77 0.20 -4.07
CA ASN A 380 -10.45 -0.82 -4.86
C ASN A 380 -10.72 -0.34 -6.29
N SER A 381 -9.68 -0.25 -7.10
CA SER A 381 -9.83 0.09 -8.53
C SER A 381 -10.59 -1.02 -9.25
N ARG A 382 -11.89 -0.85 -9.44
CA ARG A 382 -12.73 -1.75 -10.24
C ARG A 382 -12.71 -1.35 -11.71
N ASN A 383 -12.80 -0.08 -11.96
CA ASN A 383 -12.74 0.52 -13.29
C ASN A 383 -11.35 1.13 -13.53
N LYS A 384 -11.00 1.25 -14.80
CA LYS A 384 -9.78 1.94 -15.23
C LYS A 384 -10.08 3.44 -15.37
N THR A 385 -10.33 4.11 -14.24
CA THR A 385 -10.63 5.54 -14.15
C THR A 385 -9.78 6.21 -13.11
N VAL A 386 -9.44 7.47 -13.35
CA VAL A 386 -8.76 8.35 -12.42
C VAL A 386 -9.58 9.64 -12.23
N PRO A 387 -9.58 10.25 -11.02
CA PRO A 387 -10.41 11.43 -10.75
C PRO A 387 -9.89 12.69 -11.44
N GLU A 388 -8.60 12.75 -11.74
CA GLU A 388 -7.92 13.92 -12.31
C GLU A 388 -6.71 13.52 -13.15
N THR A 389 -6.16 14.49 -13.88
CA THR A 389 -4.85 14.39 -14.53
C THR A 389 -3.74 14.90 -13.59
N ASP A 390 -2.47 14.54 -13.86
CA ASP A 390 -1.30 14.89 -13.03
C ASP A 390 -1.00 16.40 -12.98
N GLU A 391 -1.61 17.18 -13.85
CA GLU A 391 -1.36 18.63 -13.98
C GLU A 391 -1.82 19.48 -12.78
N TYR A 392 -2.72 18.94 -11.92
CA TYR A 392 -3.30 19.71 -10.80
C TYR A 392 -2.47 19.70 -9.52
N GLY A 393 -1.35 19.03 -9.51
CA GLY A 393 -0.46 18.97 -8.35
C GLY A 393 -0.98 18.13 -7.19
N ASN A 394 -1.98 17.28 -7.43
CA ASN A 394 -2.54 16.36 -6.45
C ASN A 394 -1.72 15.07 -6.34
N ILE A 395 -1.89 14.34 -5.25
CA ILE A 395 -1.15 13.13 -4.95
C ILE A 395 -2.04 11.91 -5.22
N PHE A 396 -1.51 10.92 -5.95
CA PHE A 396 -2.21 9.69 -6.29
C PHE A 396 -1.58 8.51 -5.56
N MET A 397 -2.35 7.86 -4.71
CA MET A 397 -1.88 6.75 -3.89
C MET A 397 -2.77 5.52 -3.99
N SER A 398 -2.19 4.36 -3.76
CA SER A 398 -2.88 3.09 -3.60
C SER A 398 -2.08 2.18 -2.70
N GLY A 399 -2.73 1.23 -2.04
CA GLY A 399 -2.08 0.34 -1.08
C GLY A 399 -2.10 0.88 0.33
N TYR A 400 -1.40 0.22 1.24
CA TYR A 400 -1.42 0.51 2.68
C TYR A 400 -0.07 0.21 3.34
N SER A 401 1.03 0.31 2.57
CA SER A 401 2.39 0.17 3.10
C SER A 401 2.68 1.26 4.14
N PRO A 402 3.33 0.94 5.27
CA PRO A 402 3.75 1.93 6.26
C PRO A 402 4.62 3.03 5.67
N MET A 403 5.43 2.70 4.67
CA MET A 403 6.31 3.67 4.00
C MET A 403 5.54 4.74 3.22
N LEU A 404 4.37 4.40 2.65
CA LEU A 404 3.52 5.39 1.99
C LEU A 404 3.12 6.52 2.94
N LEU A 405 2.86 6.17 4.19
CA LEU A 405 2.51 7.14 5.23
C LEU A 405 3.70 8.07 5.55
N LYS A 406 4.92 7.54 5.61
CA LYS A 406 6.15 8.36 5.80
C LYS A 406 6.39 9.33 4.64
N TYR A 407 6.12 8.91 3.42
CA TYR A 407 6.26 9.80 2.26
C TYR A 407 5.27 10.97 2.31
N LEU A 408 4.11 10.83 2.96
CA LEU A 408 3.19 11.97 3.18
C LEU A 408 3.78 13.03 4.10
N GLU A 409 4.55 12.65 5.12
CA GLU A 409 5.21 13.58 6.02
C GLU A 409 6.26 14.46 5.31
N ALA A 410 6.84 13.97 4.21
CA ALA A 410 7.85 14.70 3.45
C ALA A 410 7.31 15.89 2.63
N GLY A 411 6.00 16.16 2.64
CA GLY A 411 5.39 17.35 2.03
C GLY A 411 5.57 17.43 0.52
N PHE A 412 5.23 16.38 -0.21
CA PHE A 412 5.43 16.34 -1.67
C PHE A 412 4.56 17.36 -2.42
N ASP A 413 5.14 17.99 -3.42
CA ASP A 413 4.42 18.67 -4.48
C ASP A 413 3.89 17.63 -5.49
N GLY A 414 2.59 17.66 -5.79
CA GLY A 414 1.93 16.67 -6.62
C GLY A 414 2.53 16.54 -8.02
N ASN A 415 2.90 17.67 -8.67
CA ASN A 415 3.52 17.66 -9.99
C ASN A 415 4.89 16.95 -10.03
N GLN A 416 5.53 16.79 -8.86
CA GLN A 416 6.80 16.10 -8.70
C GLN A 416 6.68 14.86 -7.81
N PHE A 417 5.46 14.51 -7.42
CA PHE A 417 5.20 13.47 -6.43
C PHE A 417 5.90 12.16 -6.78
N LEU A 418 5.70 11.65 -7.99
CA LEU A 418 6.30 10.38 -8.39
C LEU A 418 7.83 10.43 -8.37
N ASN A 419 8.41 11.49 -8.91
CA ASN A 419 9.88 11.64 -8.95
C ASN A 419 10.47 11.74 -7.54
N LYS A 420 9.84 12.51 -6.65
CA LYS A 420 10.28 12.61 -5.25
C LYS A 420 10.11 11.29 -4.52
N LEU A 421 8.98 10.60 -4.71
CA LEU A 421 8.70 9.28 -4.14
C LEU A 421 9.79 8.27 -4.53
N LEU A 422 10.13 8.19 -5.81
CA LEU A 422 11.16 7.29 -6.31
C LEU A 422 12.57 7.70 -5.84
N THR A 423 12.86 8.99 -5.76
CA THR A 423 14.14 9.49 -5.21
C THR A 423 14.28 9.11 -3.74
N GLU A 424 13.28 9.35 -2.92
CA GLU A 424 13.28 8.95 -1.51
C GLU A 424 13.37 7.43 -1.33
N TYR A 425 12.73 6.66 -2.22
CA TYR A 425 12.85 5.22 -2.20
C TYR A 425 14.31 4.77 -2.42
N VAL A 426 14.99 5.34 -3.42
CA VAL A 426 16.43 5.04 -3.70
C VAL A 426 17.31 5.45 -2.52
N ASN A 427 17.09 6.65 -1.95
CA ASN A 427 17.83 7.11 -0.78
C ASN A 427 17.69 6.14 0.41
N ASN A 428 16.48 5.65 0.64
CA ASN A 428 16.19 4.70 1.73
C ASN A 428 16.74 3.29 1.45
N LEU A 429 16.93 2.89 0.20
CA LEU A 429 17.62 1.64 -0.15
C LEU A 429 19.12 1.68 0.21
N GLY A 430 19.73 2.87 0.24
CA GLY A 430 21.14 3.06 0.56
C GLY A 430 22.11 2.43 -0.47
N VAL A 431 21.66 2.20 -1.69
CA VAL A 431 22.46 1.62 -2.77
C VAL A 431 22.35 2.45 -4.05
N ASN A 432 23.40 2.47 -4.84
CA ASN A 432 23.37 3.07 -6.17
C ASN A 432 22.71 2.08 -7.13
N ILE A 433 21.65 2.51 -7.82
CA ILE A 433 20.92 1.71 -8.82
C ILE A 433 21.33 2.24 -10.19
N GLU A 434 22.57 1.96 -10.60
CA GLU A 434 23.05 2.25 -11.95
C GLU A 434 22.70 1.14 -12.94
#